data_d1f94420bd0f95ff7182b9512cd0bad5
#
_entry.id   d1f94420bd0f95ff7182b9512cd0bad5
#
_cell.length_a   1.000
_cell.length_b   1.000
_cell.length_c   1.000
_cell.angle_alpha   90.00
_cell.angle_beta   90.00
_cell.angle_gamma   90.00
#
_symmetry.space_group_name_H-M   'P 1'
#
loop_
_entity.id
_entity.type
_entity.pdbx_description
1 polymer ?
#
loop_
_entity_poly.entity_id
_entity_poly.type
_entity_poly.pdbx_seq_one_letter_code
_entity_poly.pdbx_strand_id
1 'polypeptide(L)'
;MMPSCLSILFRALRIEWRETKRTLFPPTPIETGLFLFFFLLYGCIGYRMLFHTELIDVPNGGAGSYLGYDNLFHLHTRGGAFDISHPFFGIFHLLKTLLTILLTTLFKEKTSGIICLTLMNLLITGGLVLIYRYLKQIVRISSRRALLLTGFTGCFFTTVVLSFTTESYPFSFFLLVFSLLMLSREYMLTGYIKGRTILFLSFLCGGITITNAAKPAMALFLNKTPFWHKIRTGVKIMLPFVICVAVIMGFYTLKAKPVSYTHLTLPTSDLV
;
A
#
# COMPACT_ATOMS: atom_id res chain seq x y z
N MET A 1 -36.71 -4.95 16.26
CA MET A 1 -35.32 -4.91 16.76
C MET A 1 -34.46 -4.19 15.77
N MET A 2 -33.93 -3.01 16.08
CA MET A 2 -32.94 -2.33 15.22
C MET A 2 -31.62 -3.12 15.24
N PRO A 3 -31.01 -3.40 14.07
CA PRO A 3 -29.72 -4.07 14.05
C PRO A 3 -28.68 -3.19 14.77
N SER A 4 -27.83 -3.80 15.60
CA SER A 4 -26.75 -3.07 16.28
C SER A 4 -25.81 -2.42 15.25
N CYS A 5 -25.24 -1.27 15.57
CA CYS A 5 -24.28 -0.56 14.70
C CYS A 5 -23.13 -1.50 14.25
N LEU A 6 -22.73 -2.40 15.14
CA LEU A 6 -21.68 -3.41 14.88
C LEU A 6 -22.11 -4.41 13.78
N SER A 7 -23.37 -4.85 13.79
CA SER A 7 -23.88 -5.80 12.76
C SER A 7 -23.97 -5.17 11.37
N ILE A 8 -24.28 -3.88 11.29
CA ILE A 8 -24.28 -3.11 10.05
C ILE A 8 -22.87 -2.98 9.50
N LEU A 9 -21.90 -2.65 10.37
CA LEU A 9 -20.48 -2.54 9.99
C LEU A 9 -19.94 -3.87 9.46
N PHE A 10 -20.16 -4.98 10.18
CA PHE A 10 -19.72 -6.30 9.72
C PHE A 10 -20.37 -6.73 8.40
N ARG A 11 -21.64 -6.39 8.18
CA ARG A 11 -22.31 -6.66 6.90
C ARG A 11 -21.66 -5.84 5.77
N ALA A 12 -21.38 -4.56 5.99
CA ALA A 12 -20.71 -3.70 5.02
C ALA A 12 -19.32 -4.23 4.66
N LEU A 13 -18.49 -4.55 5.66
CA LEU A 13 -17.15 -5.12 5.46
C LEU A 13 -17.19 -6.46 4.70
N ARG A 14 -18.15 -7.33 5.00
CA ARG A 14 -18.33 -8.62 4.29
C ARG A 14 -18.66 -8.41 2.81
N ILE A 15 -19.48 -7.39 2.48
CA ILE A 15 -19.82 -7.09 1.09
C ILE A 15 -18.58 -6.56 0.36
N GLU A 16 -17.86 -5.60 0.94
CA GLU A 16 -16.64 -5.05 0.32
C GLU A 16 -15.55 -6.13 0.16
N TRP A 17 -15.41 -7.03 1.13
CA TRP A 17 -14.51 -8.16 1.03
C TRP A 17 -14.88 -9.13 -0.10
N ARG A 18 -16.19 -9.37 -0.32
CA ARG A 18 -16.65 -10.20 -1.43
C ARG A 18 -16.34 -9.56 -2.77
N GLU A 19 -16.58 -8.26 -2.92
CA GLU A 19 -16.27 -7.53 -4.15
C GLU A 19 -14.75 -7.44 -4.38
N THR A 20 -13.96 -7.25 -3.31
CA THR A 20 -12.51 -7.33 -3.36
C THR A 20 -12.05 -8.68 -3.90
N LYS A 21 -12.55 -9.79 -3.35
CA LYS A 21 -12.22 -11.13 -3.85
C LYS A 21 -12.57 -11.31 -5.32
N ARG A 22 -13.75 -10.88 -5.74
CA ARG A 22 -14.18 -10.95 -7.16
C ARG A 22 -13.31 -10.09 -8.07
N THR A 23 -12.74 -9.02 -7.56
CA THR A 23 -11.86 -8.14 -8.33
C THR A 23 -10.45 -8.72 -8.44
N LEU A 24 -9.98 -9.42 -7.41
CA LEU A 24 -8.63 -10.00 -7.40
C LEU A 24 -8.58 -11.41 -7.99
N PHE A 25 -9.66 -12.21 -7.90
CA PHE A 25 -9.68 -13.62 -8.26
C PHE A 25 -10.88 -13.99 -9.18
N PRO A 26 -10.77 -15.02 -10.00
CA PRO A 26 -9.55 -15.74 -10.34
C PRO A 26 -8.67 -14.95 -11.34
N PRO A 27 -7.35 -15.15 -11.30
CA PRO A 27 -6.48 -14.59 -12.32
C PRO A 27 -6.62 -15.37 -13.64
N THR A 28 -6.45 -14.67 -14.75
CA THR A 28 -6.33 -15.30 -16.06
C THR A 28 -4.94 -15.91 -16.26
N PRO A 29 -4.74 -16.89 -17.18
CA PRO A 29 -3.40 -17.42 -17.47
C PRO A 29 -2.38 -16.34 -17.84
N ILE A 30 -2.81 -15.30 -18.57
CA ILE A 30 -1.94 -14.16 -18.93
C ILE A 30 -1.54 -13.37 -17.65
N GLU A 31 -2.49 -13.12 -16.76
CA GLU A 31 -2.21 -12.43 -15.50
C GLU A 31 -1.27 -13.23 -14.60
N THR A 32 -1.46 -14.55 -14.57
CA THR A 32 -0.56 -15.46 -13.83
C THR A 32 0.84 -15.46 -14.44
N GLY A 33 0.96 -15.54 -15.75
CA GLY A 33 2.25 -15.45 -16.44
C GLY A 33 2.96 -14.12 -16.20
N LEU A 34 2.21 -13.01 -16.29
CA LEU A 34 2.73 -11.66 -15.99
C LEU A 34 3.20 -11.54 -14.54
N PHE A 35 2.40 -12.08 -13.60
CA PHE A 35 2.78 -12.11 -12.18
C PHE A 35 4.07 -12.88 -11.98
N LEU A 36 4.15 -14.11 -12.45
CA LEU A 36 5.33 -14.96 -12.28
C LEU A 36 6.58 -14.36 -12.92
N PHE A 37 6.45 -13.77 -14.12
CA PHE A 37 7.56 -13.12 -14.81
C PHE A 37 8.16 -11.99 -13.96
N PHE A 38 7.33 -11.02 -13.54
CA PHE A 38 7.83 -9.89 -12.76
C PHE A 38 8.24 -10.29 -11.34
N PHE A 39 7.53 -11.22 -10.71
CA PHE A 39 7.88 -11.72 -9.39
C PHE A 39 9.26 -12.37 -9.38
N LEU A 40 9.57 -13.18 -10.38
CA LEU A 40 10.89 -13.79 -10.50
C LEU A 40 11.96 -12.76 -10.89
N LEU A 41 11.67 -11.88 -11.84
CA LEU A 41 12.61 -10.82 -12.25
C LEU A 41 13.01 -9.94 -11.06
N TYR A 42 12.03 -9.40 -10.34
CA TYR A 42 12.28 -8.54 -9.18
C TYR A 42 12.86 -9.33 -8.00
N GLY A 43 12.45 -10.60 -7.84
CA GLY A 43 13.03 -11.50 -6.85
C GLY A 43 14.53 -11.72 -7.07
N CYS A 44 14.95 -11.94 -8.31
CA CYS A 44 16.38 -12.05 -8.66
C CYS A 44 17.15 -10.75 -8.39
N ILE A 45 16.57 -9.60 -8.75
CA ILE A 45 17.18 -8.29 -8.47
C ILE A 45 17.28 -8.06 -6.95
N GLY A 46 16.17 -8.25 -6.23
CA GLY A 46 16.12 -8.08 -4.77
C GLY A 46 17.07 -9.02 -4.03
N TYR A 47 17.18 -10.27 -4.46
CA TYR A 47 18.17 -11.22 -3.93
C TYR A 47 19.61 -10.69 -4.10
N ARG A 48 19.97 -10.24 -5.29
CA ARG A 48 21.28 -9.63 -5.55
C ARG A 48 21.53 -8.43 -4.64
N MET A 49 20.53 -7.55 -4.49
CA MET A 49 20.63 -6.36 -3.64
C MET A 49 20.81 -6.72 -2.16
N LEU A 50 20.10 -7.74 -1.67
CA LEU A 50 20.17 -8.16 -0.26
C LEU A 50 21.47 -8.89 0.10
N PHE A 51 21.96 -9.79 -0.78
CA PHE A 51 23.06 -10.69 -0.45
C PHE A 51 24.41 -10.25 -0.99
N HIS A 52 24.45 -9.39 -1.99
CA HIS A 52 25.70 -8.98 -2.66
C HIS A 52 25.98 -7.49 -2.59
N THR A 53 25.11 -6.72 -1.92
CA THR A 53 25.34 -5.28 -1.68
C THR A 53 24.95 -4.93 -0.24
N GLU A 54 25.41 -3.81 0.25
CA GLU A 54 25.03 -3.27 1.56
C GLU A 54 23.86 -2.28 1.47
N LEU A 55 23.23 -2.14 0.29
CA LEU A 55 22.20 -1.13 0.05
C LEU A 55 20.92 -1.35 0.85
N ILE A 56 20.57 -2.60 1.14
CA ILE A 56 19.31 -2.93 1.85
C ILE A 56 19.55 -3.15 3.34
N ASP A 57 20.69 -3.72 3.71
CA ASP A 57 20.99 -4.13 5.07
C ASP A 57 22.41 -3.67 5.43
N VAL A 58 22.50 -2.48 6.01
CA VAL A 58 23.79 -1.92 6.46
C VAL A 58 24.03 -2.36 7.89
N PRO A 59 25.05 -3.17 8.16
CA PRO A 59 25.44 -3.51 9.53
C PRO A 59 25.85 -2.22 10.29
N ASN A 60 25.39 -2.10 11.53
CA ASN A 60 25.83 -1.08 12.48
C ASN A 60 25.45 0.38 12.21
N GLY A 61 24.28 0.65 11.66
CA GLY A 61 23.70 1.99 11.69
C GLY A 61 24.36 3.02 10.75
N GLY A 62 25.06 2.57 9.73
CA GLY A 62 25.48 3.42 8.62
C GLY A 62 24.25 4.03 7.93
N ALA A 63 24.39 5.20 7.34
CA ALA A 63 23.31 5.89 6.62
C ALA A 63 22.78 5.03 5.47
N GLY A 64 21.84 4.14 5.79
CA GLY A 64 21.25 3.18 4.86
C GLY A 64 20.12 3.75 4.00
N SER A 65 20.08 5.07 3.86
CA SER A 65 19.18 5.72 2.94
C SER A 65 19.86 5.84 1.59
N TYR A 66 19.36 5.12 0.59
CA TYR A 66 19.78 5.31 -0.79
C TYR A 66 18.65 5.92 -1.60
N LEU A 67 18.95 6.79 -2.53
CA LEU A 67 17.99 7.49 -3.38
C LEU A 67 16.89 8.23 -2.59
N GLY A 68 17.16 8.65 -1.36
CA GLY A 68 16.17 9.30 -0.50
C GLY A 68 15.13 8.38 0.14
N TYR A 69 15.32 7.06 0.11
CA TYR A 69 14.44 6.08 0.75
C TYR A 69 14.92 5.73 2.17
N ASP A 70 13.96 5.63 3.09
CA ASP A 70 14.23 5.35 4.51
C ASP A 70 14.13 3.84 4.83
N ASN A 71 14.92 3.03 4.13
CA ASN A 71 14.88 1.57 4.22
C ASN A 71 15.14 1.04 5.62
N LEU A 72 16.08 1.64 6.35
CA LEU A 72 16.48 1.18 7.68
C LEU A 72 15.36 1.29 8.69
N PHE A 73 14.53 2.33 8.59
CA PHE A 73 13.39 2.51 9.48
C PHE A 73 12.47 1.30 9.43
N HIS A 74 12.17 0.80 8.24
CA HIS A 74 11.25 -0.32 8.06
C HIS A 74 11.90 -1.68 8.34
N LEU A 75 13.21 -1.82 8.12
CA LEU A 75 13.94 -3.06 8.38
C LEU A 75 14.20 -3.28 9.88
N HIS A 76 14.66 -2.24 10.57
CA HIS A 76 15.19 -2.36 11.94
C HIS A 76 14.22 -1.95 13.03
N THR A 77 13.09 -1.29 12.70
CA THR A 77 12.13 -0.90 13.75
C THR A 77 11.54 -2.14 14.40
N ARG A 78 11.93 -2.38 15.64
CA ARG A 78 11.33 -3.39 16.51
C ARG A 78 9.98 -2.85 16.97
N GLY A 79 8.92 -3.28 16.32
CA GLY A 79 7.53 -3.12 16.69
C GLY A 79 7.14 -1.77 17.30
N GLY A 80 6.34 -0.98 16.62
CA GLY A 80 5.58 0.06 17.27
C GLY A 80 5.99 1.50 17.06
N ALA A 81 6.84 1.84 16.10
CA ALA A 81 6.88 3.21 15.63
C ALA A 81 5.65 3.48 14.77
N PHE A 82 4.60 4.02 15.39
CA PHE A 82 3.48 4.57 14.65
C PHE A 82 3.82 6.00 14.29
N ASP A 83 3.88 6.24 13.01
CA ASP A 83 4.02 7.58 12.47
C ASP A 83 2.63 8.11 12.11
N ILE A 84 2.40 9.40 12.34
CA ILE A 84 1.18 10.11 11.93
C ILE A 84 0.96 9.94 10.43
N SER A 85 2.05 9.97 9.66
CA SER A 85 2.01 9.84 8.21
C SER A 85 1.57 8.46 7.74
N HIS A 86 1.79 7.41 8.56
CA HIS A 86 1.62 5.99 8.23
C HIS A 86 0.87 5.21 9.33
N PRO A 87 -0.41 5.52 9.62
CA PRO A 87 -1.10 5.02 10.81
C PRO A 87 -1.22 3.49 10.91
N PHE A 88 -1.25 2.76 9.78
CA PHE A 88 -1.36 1.29 9.80
C PHE A 88 -0.01 0.58 9.62
N PHE A 89 1.07 1.31 9.46
CA PHE A 89 2.39 0.68 9.29
C PHE A 89 2.82 -0.11 10.54
N GLY A 90 2.34 0.25 11.72
CA GLY A 90 2.57 -0.53 12.94
C GLY A 90 2.00 -1.95 12.87
N ILE A 91 0.89 -2.17 12.18
CA ILE A 91 0.32 -3.51 11.94
C ILE A 91 1.28 -4.32 11.04
N PHE A 92 1.82 -3.68 10.00
CA PHE A 92 2.84 -4.29 9.15
C PHE A 92 4.10 -4.66 9.94
N HIS A 93 4.60 -3.77 10.80
CA HIS A 93 5.75 -4.03 11.65
C HIS A 93 5.50 -5.20 12.62
N LEU A 94 4.31 -5.29 13.22
CA LEU A 94 3.93 -6.40 14.07
C LEU A 94 3.97 -7.72 13.28
N LEU A 95 3.33 -7.77 12.12
CA LEU A 95 3.31 -8.96 11.26
C LEU A 95 4.73 -9.35 10.82
N LYS A 96 5.53 -8.38 10.38
CA LYS A 96 6.95 -8.59 10.03
C LYS A 96 7.72 -9.19 11.20
N THR A 97 7.57 -8.66 12.40
CA THR A 97 8.26 -9.14 13.61
C THR A 97 7.88 -10.59 13.92
N LEU A 98 6.59 -10.92 13.88
CA LEU A 98 6.10 -12.28 14.08
C LEU A 98 6.67 -13.25 13.05
N LEU A 99 6.65 -12.88 11.77
CA LEU A 99 7.23 -13.68 10.70
C LEU A 99 8.76 -13.82 10.83
N THR A 100 9.44 -12.75 11.24
CA THR A 100 10.89 -12.78 11.48
C THR A 100 11.22 -13.78 12.59
N ILE A 101 10.53 -13.74 13.73
CA ILE A 101 10.73 -14.69 14.83
C ILE A 101 10.52 -16.13 14.33
N LEU A 102 9.44 -16.38 13.56
CA LEU A 102 9.11 -17.70 13.06
C LEU A 102 10.15 -18.24 12.06
N LEU A 103 10.69 -17.38 11.20
CA LEU A 103 11.56 -17.78 10.09
C LEU A 103 13.06 -17.59 10.34
N THR A 104 13.45 -17.01 11.48
CA THR A 104 14.87 -16.75 11.82
C THR A 104 15.70 -18.04 11.85
N THR A 105 15.08 -19.17 12.23
CA THR A 105 15.75 -20.48 12.20
C THR A 105 16.17 -20.91 10.79
N LEU A 106 15.43 -20.46 9.76
CA LEU A 106 15.68 -20.81 8.36
C LEU A 106 16.68 -19.86 7.68
N PHE A 107 16.54 -18.57 7.89
CA PHE A 107 17.24 -17.53 7.12
C PHE A 107 18.22 -16.69 7.96
N LYS A 108 18.33 -16.96 9.27
CA LYS A 108 19.25 -16.29 10.20
C LYS A 108 19.10 -14.75 10.16
N GLU A 109 20.23 -14.04 10.05
CA GLU A 109 20.28 -12.57 10.11
C GLU A 109 19.54 -11.86 8.97
N LYS A 110 19.45 -12.47 7.78
CA LYS A 110 18.80 -11.89 6.61
C LYS A 110 17.27 -12.08 6.57
N THR A 111 16.68 -12.73 7.58
CA THR A 111 15.23 -13.06 7.61
C THR A 111 14.36 -11.84 7.42
N SER A 112 14.61 -10.75 8.14
CA SER A 112 13.81 -9.52 8.05
C SER A 112 13.87 -8.93 6.63
N GLY A 113 15.05 -8.88 6.03
CA GLY A 113 15.24 -8.40 4.65
C GLY A 113 14.47 -9.25 3.64
N ILE A 114 14.56 -10.58 3.74
CA ILE A 114 13.84 -11.50 2.84
C ILE A 114 12.33 -11.29 2.93
N ILE A 115 11.78 -11.17 4.15
CA ILE A 115 10.34 -10.94 4.36
C ILE A 115 9.91 -9.61 3.73
N CYS A 116 10.64 -8.53 4.02
CA CYS A 116 10.35 -7.22 3.47
C CYS A 116 10.40 -7.21 1.95
N LEU A 117 11.48 -7.71 1.35
CA LEU A 117 11.64 -7.78 -0.10
C LEU A 117 10.55 -8.61 -0.78
N THR A 118 10.24 -9.78 -0.22
CA THR A 118 9.18 -10.63 -0.77
C THR A 118 7.84 -9.89 -0.77
N LEU A 119 7.52 -9.17 0.30
CA LEU A 119 6.29 -8.41 0.39
C LEU A 119 6.26 -7.23 -0.59
N MET A 120 7.35 -6.45 -0.70
CA MET A 120 7.44 -5.34 -1.66
C MET A 120 7.29 -5.84 -3.10
N ASN A 121 7.98 -6.93 -3.42
CA ASN A 121 7.87 -7.59 -4.71
C ASN A 121 6.42 -8.05 -5.00
N LEU A 122 5.76 -8.71 -4.04
CA LEU A 122 4.35 -9.11 -4.16
C LEU A 122 3.43 -7.92 -4.43
N LEU A 123 3.61 -6.80 -3.73
CA LEU A 123 2.79 -5.61 -3.89
C LEU A 123 2.99 -4.96 -5.26
N ILE A 124 4.24 -4.78 -5.69
CA ILE A 124 4.54 -4.19 -6.99
C ILE A 124 4.05 -5.08 -8.12
N THR A 125 4.36 -6.36 -8.06
CA THR A 125 3.92 -7.33 -9.09
C THR A 125 2.40 -7.46 -9.13
N GLY A 126 1.76 -7.52 -7.97
CA GLY A 126 0.30 -7.51 -7.87
C GLY A 126 -0.31 -6.23 -8.46
N GLY A 127 0.29 -5.07 -8.19
CA GLY A 127 -0.10 -3.79 -8.78
C GLY A 127 0.00 -3.77 -10.31
N LEU A 128 1.06 -4.37 -10.88
CA LEU A 128 1.19 -4.51 -12.34
C LEU A 128 0.09 -5.39 -12.94
N VAL A 129 -0.27 -6.49 -12.28
CA VAL A 129 -1.41 -7.33 -12.73
C VAL A 129 -2.72 -6.53 -12.69
N LEU A 130 -2.92 -5.71 -11.66
CA LEU A 130 -4.10 -4.84 -11.57
C LEU A 130 -4.10 -3.76 -12.67
N ILE A 131 -2.94 -3.20 -13.05
CA ILE A 131 -2.81 -2.29 -14.21
C ILE A 131 -3.23 -3.01 -15.50
N TYR A 132 -2.71 -4.22 -15.74
CA TYR A 132 -3.11 -5.01 -16.91
C TYR A 132 -4.63 -5.22 -16.93
N ARG A 133 -5.21 -5.62 -15.79
CA ARG A 133 -6.65 -5.84 -15.64
C ARG A 133 -7.47 -4.56 -15.88
N TYR A 134 -7.01 -3.44 -15.36
CA TYR A 134 -7.61 -2.13 -15.59
C TYR A 134 -7.64 -1.78 -17.09
N LEU A 135 -6.51 -1.92 -17.76
CA LEU A 135 -6.38 -1.67 -19.20
C LEU A 135 -7.31 -2.57 -20.03
N LYS A 136 -7.48 -3.84 -19.61
CA LYS A 136 -8.36 -4.80 -20.28
C LYS A 136 -9.82 -4.58 -20.02
N GLN A 137 -10.22 -4.39 -18.76
CA GLN A 137 -11.62 -4.40 -18.35
C GLN A 137 -12.25 -3.01 -18.42
N ILE A 138 -11.49 -1.97 -18.08
CA ILE A 138 -11.98 -0.59 -17.99
C ILE A 138 -11.67 0.17 -19.27
N VAL A 139 -10.40 0.22 -19.68
CA VAL A 139 -9.99 0.92 -20.91
C VAL A 139 -10.34 0.13 -22.18
N ARG A 140 -10.52 -1.18 -22.06
CA ARG A 140 -10.94 -2.09 -23.13
C ARG A 140 -9.99 -2.17 -24.33
N ILE A 141 -8.69 -1.99 -24.11
CA ILE A 141 -7.69 -2.18 -25.18
C ILE A 141 -7.37 -3.67 -25.39
N SER A 142 -6.74 -3.99 -26.52
CA SER A 142 -6.35 -5.36 -26.85
C SER A 142 -5.35 -5.93 -25.82
N SER A 143 -5.35 -7.25 -25.63
CA SER A 143 -4.45 -7.91 -24.67
C SER A 143 -2.98 -7.64 -24.96
N ARG A 144 -2.58 -7.60 -26.25
CA ARG A 144 -1.20 -7.29 -26.64
C ARG A 144 -0.79 -5.88 -26.22
N ARG A 145 -1.64 -4.85 -26.45
CA ARG A 145 -1.36 -3.47 -26.04
C ARG A 145 -1.34 -3.35 -24.52
N ALA A 146 -2.28 -4.01 -23.82
CA ALA A 146 -2.31 -4.02 -22.36
C ALA A 146 -1.03 -4.65 -21.79
N LEU A 147 -0.56 -5.78 -22.35
CA LEU A 147 0.72 -6.41 -21.96
C LEU A 147 1.91 -5.50 -22.20
N LEU A 148 1.99 -4.87 -23.37
CA LEU A 148 3.10 -3.96 -23.69
C LEU A 148 3.15 -2.77 -22.71
N LEU A 149 2.00 -2.12 -22.46
CA LEU A 149 1.93 -0.99 -21.53
C LEU A 149 2.26 -1.41 -20.10
N THR A 150 1.76 -2.56 -19.65
CA THR A 150 2.07 -3.07 -18.33
C THR A 150 3.54 -3.49 -18.21
N GLY A 151 4.06 -4.16 -19.24
CA GLY A 151 5.47 -4.53 -19.33
C GLY A 151 6.38 -3.31 -19.28
N PHE A 152 6.05 -2.28 -20.07
CA PHE A 152 6.75 -1.00 -20.05
C PHE A 152 6.73 -0.37 -18.64
N THR A 153 5.56 -0.30 -17.98
CA THR A 153 5.44 0.19 -16.60
C THR A 153 6.31 -0.63 -15.63
N GLY A 154 6.33 -1.95 -15.77
CA GLY A 154 7.15 -2.84 -14.94
C GLY A 154 8.65 -2.66 -15.15
N CYS A 155 9.09 -2.26 -16.35
CA CYS A 155 10.49 -2.00 -16.66
C CYS A 155 10.95 -0.58 -16.29
N PHE A 156 10.07 0.31 -15.86
CA PHE A 156 10.48 1.62 -15.36
C PHE A 156 11.43 1.49 -14.16
N PHE A 157 12.49 2.27 -14.16
CA PHE A 157 13.46 2.31 -13.08
C PHE A 157 12.81 2.45 -11.71
N THR A 158 11.86 3.38 -11.56
CA THR A 158 11.10 3.56 -10.30
C THR A 158 10.37 2.30 -9.87
N THR A 159 9.72 1.59 -10.79
CA THR A 159 8.99 0.36 -10.47
C THR A 159 9.94 -0.76 -10.04
N VAL A 160 11.08 -0.88 -10.72
CA VAL A 160 12.13 -1.83 -10.37
C VAL A 160 12.69 -1.52 -8.99
N VAL A 161 13.03 -0.26 -8.70
CA VAL A 161 13.56 0.15 -7.39
C VAL A 161 12.54 -0.09 -6.28
N LEU A 162 11.27 0.26 -6.49
CA LEU A 162 10.21 0.05 -5.51
C LEU A 162 9.98 -1.44 -5.19
N SER A 163 10.33 -2.36 -6.08
CA SER A 163 10.17 -3.80 -5.85
C SER A 163 11.08 -4.38 -4.77
N PHE A 164 12.18 -3.69 -4.45
CA PHE A 164 13.12 -4.07 -3.39
C PHE A 164 13.37 -2.97 -2.36
N THR A 165 12.64 -1.85 -2.42
CA THR A 165 12.72 -0.76 -1.45
C THR A 165 11.71 -0.99 -0.33
N THR A 166 12.19 -1.08 0.91
CA THR A 166 11.37 -1.36 2.10
C THR A 166 10.68 -0.10 2.63
N GLU A 167 9.75 0.42 1.84
CA GLU A 167 9.07 1.69 2.06
C GLU A 167 7.55 1.57 1.99
N SER A 168 6.83 2.65 2.32
CA SER A 168 5.37 2.72 2.20
C SER A 168 4.87 2.83 0.76
N TYR A 169 5.74 3.21 -0.19
CA TYR A 169 5.38 3.43 -1.59
C TYR A 169 4.86 2.19 -2.32
N PRO A 170 5.43 0.97 -2.15
CA PRO A 170 4.86 -0.24 -2.75
C PRO A 170 3.43 -0.52 -2.32
N PHE A 171 3.12 -0.32 -1.03
CA PHE A 171 1.76 -0.43 -0.51
C PHE A 171 0.83 0.61 -1.14
N SER A 172 1.28 1.86 -1.19
CA SER A 172 0.54 2.96 -1.81
C SER A 172 0.27 2.69 -3.28
N PHE A 173 1.27 2.23 -4.03
CA PHE A 173 1.13 1.86 -5.43
C PHE A 173 0.03 0.80 -5.63
N PHE A 174 0.15 -0.32 -4.91
CA PHE A 174 -0.83 -1.41 -5.01
C PHE A 174 -2.25 -0.94 -4.66
N LEU A 175 -2.42 -0.26 -3.52
CA LEU A 175 -3.74 0.17 -3.04
C LEU A 175 -4.36 1.25 -3.92
N LEU A 176 -3.57 2.15 -4.49
CA LEU A 176 -4.09 3.18 -5.40
C LEU A 176 -4.55 2.58 -6.73
N VAL A 177 -3.78 1.66 -7.31
CA VAL A 177 -4.19 0.94 -8.53
C VAL A 177 -5.42 0.06 -8.27
N PHE A 178 -5.44 -0.62 -7.13
CA PHE A 178 -6.60 -1.39 -6.69
C PHE A 178 -7.85 -0.51 -6.52
N SER A 179 -7.71 0.63 -5.87
CA SER A 179 -8.80 1.60 -5.69
C SER A 179 -9.31 2.13 -7.02
N LEU A 180 -8.42 2.45 -7.94
CA LEU A 180 -8.78 2.90 -9.29
C LEU A 180 -9.60 1.83 -10.02
N LEU A 181 -9.17 0.57 -9.97
CA LEU A 181 -9.89 -0.54 -10.60
C LEU A 181 -11.29 -0.75 -9.98
N MET A 182 -11.38 -0.78 -8.64
CA MET A 182 -12.64 -0.98 -7.91
C MET A 182 -13.65 0.13 -8.20
N LEU A 183 -13.23 1.40 -8.07
CA LEU A 183 -14.10 2.56 -8.29
C LEU A 183 -14.55 2.65 -9.76
N SER A 184 -13.65 2.45 -10.70
CA SER A 184 -13.98 2.47 -12.12
C SER A 184 -14.95 1.36 -12.50
N ARG A 185 -14.74 0.14 -11.97
CA ARG A 185 -15.63 -1.00 -12.20
C ARG A 185 -17.02 -0.74 -11.63
N GLU A 186 -17.12 -0.25 -10.40
CA GLU A 186 -18.42 0.07 -9.78
C GLU A 186 -19.15 1.14 -10.60
N TYR A 187 -18.44 2.22 -10.98
CA TYR A 187 -19.02 3.28 -11.81
C TYR A 187 -19.51 2.78 -13.16
N MET A 188 -18.75 1.93 -13.84
CA MET A 188 -19.14 1.37 -15.13
C MET A 188 -20.38 0.45 -15.03
N LEU A 189 -20.53 -0.27 -13.92
CA LEU A 189 -21.64 -1.21 -13.72
C LEU A 189 -22.94 -0.51 -13.29
N THR A 190 -22.84 0.56 -12.50
CA THR A 190 -24.00 1.18 -11.84
C THR A 190 -24.21 2.65 -12.20
N GLY A 191 -23.26 3.30 -12.87
CA GLY A 191 -23.25 4.75 -13.12
C GLY A 191 -23.09 5.59 -11.85
N TYR A 192 -22.83 4.95 -10.71
CA TYR A 192 -22.74 5.58 -9.40
C TYR A 192 -21.75 4.84 -8.50
N ILE A 193 -20.97 5.59 -7.71
CA ILE A 193 -20.02 5.01 -6.74
C ILE A 193 -20.62 5.14 -5.33
N LYS A 194 -20.74 4.01 -4.65
CA LYS A 194 -21.31 3.95 -3.30
C LYS A 194 -20.36 4.57 -2.29
N GLY A 195 -20.90 5.38 -1.37
CA GLY A 195 -20.11 6.01 -0.32
C GLY A 195 -19.34 5.02 0.56
N ARG A 196 -19.88 3.80 0.79
CA ARG A 196 -19.20 2.75 1.56
C ARG A 196 -17.93 2.24 0.87
N THR A 197 -17.96 2.07 -0.47
CA THR A 197 -16.77 1.67 -1.26
C THR A 197 -15.70 2.75 -1.18
N ILE A 198 -16.09 4.01 -1.33
CA ILE A 198 -15.18 5.15 -1.19
C ILE A 198 -14.59 5.18 0.23
N LEU A 199 -15.42 5.03 1.27
CA LEU A 199 -14.95 5.00 2.66
C LEU A 199 -13.92 3.88 2.88
N PHE A 200 -14.24 2.67 2.44
CA PHE A 200 -13.37 1.51 2.59
C PHE A 200 -12.02 1.72 1.92
N LEU A 201 -12.02 2.18 0.67
CA LEU A 201 -10.80 2.43 -0.08
C LEU A 201 -10.01 3.62 0.47
N SER A 202 -10.68 4.70 0.88
CA SER A 202 -10.04 5.84 1.54
C SER A 202 -9.38 5.43 2.86
N PHE A 203 -10.03 4.55 3.64
CA PHE A 203 -9.49 4.03 4.88
C PHE A 203 -8.24 3.17 4.65
N LEU A 204 -8.26 2.27 3.65
CA LEU A 204 -7.10 1.46 3.30
C LEU A 204 -5.93 2.31 2.80
N CYS A 205 -6.18 3.21 1.84
CA CYS A 205 -5.13 4.07 1.28
C CYS A 205 -4.55 5.05 2.31
N GLY A 206 -5.42 5.65 3.11
CA GLY A 206 -5.03 6.60 4.15
C GLY A 206 -4.33 5.96 5.33
N GLY A 207 -4.61 4.69 5.61
CA GLY A 207 -3.92 3.92 6.64
C GLY A 207 -2.45 3.67 6.32
N ILE A 208 -2.10 3.58 5.05
CA ILE A 208 -0.70 3.47 4.61
C ILE A 208 -0.04 4.83 4.52
N THR A 209 -0.70 5.82 3.91
CA THR A 209 -0.24 7.20 3.85
C THR A 209 -1.45 8.12 3.94
N ILE A 210 -1.52 8.95 4.94
CA ILE A 210 -2.73 9.72 5.29
C ILE A 210 -3.26 10.56 4.11
N THR A 211 -2.36 11.17 3.34
CA THR A 211 -2.71 11.96 2.15
C THR A 211 -3.35 11.14 1.03
N ASN A 212 -3.09 9.83 0.99
CA ASN A 212 -3.67 8.95 -0.02
C ASN A 212 -5.18 8.70 0.23
N ALA A 213 -5.71 8.98 1.42
CA ALA A 213 -7.15 8.87 1.69
C ALA A 213 -7.99 9.78 0.77
N ALA A 214 -7.46 10.94 0.41
CA ALA A 214 -8.16 11.90 -0.45
C ALA A 214 -8.38 11.37 -1.88
N LYS A 215 -7.48 10.53 -2.40
CA LYS A 215 -7.52 10.06 -3.80
C LYS A 215 -8.79 9.24 -4.11
N PRO A 216 -9.14 8.18 -3.36
CA PRO A 216 -10.43 7.51 -3.54
C PRO A 216 -11.63 8.42 -3.23
N ALA A 217 -11.51 9.35 -2.25
CA ALA A 217 -12.58 10.29 -1.91
C ALA A 217 -12.95 11.22 -3.06
N MET A 218 -12.00 11.57 -3.94
CA MET A 218 -12.26 12.36 -5.15
C MET A 218 -13.29 11.70 -6.08
N ALA A 219 -13.48 10.38 -6.00
CA ALA A 219 -14.50 9.68 -6.78
C ALA A 219 -15.95 10.15 -6.48
N LEU A 220 -16.18 10.83 -5.34
CA LEU A 220 -17.46 11.49 -5.06
C LEU A 220 -17.87 12.51 -6.13
N PHE A 221 -16.87 13.16 -6.77
CA PHE A 221 -17.14 14.16 -7.81
C PHE A 221 -17.65 13.55 -9.12
N LEU A 222 -17.43 12.25 -9.34
CA LEU A 222 -17.97 11.54 -10.50
C LEU A 222 -19.47 11.29 -10.40
N ASN A 223 -20.01 11.23 -9.17
CA ASN A 223 -21.43 11.02 -8.95
C ASN A 223 -22.23 12.26 -9.36
N LYS A 224 -23.35 12.06 -10.09
CA LYS A 224 -24.29 13.12 -10.49
C LYS A 224 -25.22 13.53 -9.34
N THR A 225 -24.62 13.97 -8.22
CA THR A 225 -25.37 14.41 -7.03
C THR A 225 -25.08 15.90 -6.77
N PRO A 226 -26.01 16.64 -6.09
CA PRO A 226 -25.76 18.03 -5.74
C PRO A 226 -24.46 18.22 -4.96
N PHE A 227 -23.81 19.35 -5.15
CA PHE A 227 -22.50 19.66 -4.53
C PHE A 227 -22.51 19.53 -3.00
N TRP A 228 -23.53 20.07 -2.34
CA TRP A 228 -23.69 19.96 -0.89
C TRP A 228 -23.86 18.52 -0.39
N HIS A 229 -24.50 17.68 -1.18
CA HIS A 229 -24.61 16.27 -0.87
C HIS A 229 -23.24 15.58 -0.94
N LYS A 230 -22.39 15.93 -1.92
CA LYS A 230 -21.00 15.43 -2.03
C LYS A 230 -20.17 15.84 -0.84
N ILE A 231 -20.22 17.11 -0.43
CA ILE A 231 -19.51 17.60 0.77
C ILE A 231 -19.97 16.84 2.01
N ARG A 232 -21.29 16.78 2.25
CA ARG A 232 -21.83 16.08 3.42
C ARG A 232 -21.42 14.60 3.43
N THR A 233 -21.40 13.95 2.28
CA THR A 233 -20.96 12.55 2.14
C THR A 233 -19.47 12.44 2.38
N GLY A 234 -18.67 13.35 1.83
CA GLY A 234 -17.22 13.41 2.04
C GLY A 234 -16.87 13.57 3.52
N VAL A 235 -17.53 14.49 4.22
CA VAL A 235 -17.35 14.65 5.68
C VAL A 235 -17.69 13.37 6.44
N LYS A 236 -18.83 12.74 6.11
CA LYS A 236 -19.23 11.47 6.74
C LYS A 236 -18.23 10.33 6.49
N ILE A 237 -17.56 10.34 5.33
CA ILE A 237 -16.53 9.35 4.97
C ILE A 237 -15.25 9.64 5.71
N MET A 238 -14.83 10.91 5.76
CA MET A 238 -13.55 11.29 6.35
C MET A 238 -13.58 11.32 7.89
N LEU A 239 -14.71 11.67 8.50
CA LEU A 239 -14.81 11.80 9.95
C LEU A 239 -14.46 10.52 10.72
N PRO A 240 -15.00 9.33 10.40
CA PRO A 240 -14.59 8.09 11.07
C PRO A 240 -13.10 7.77 10.91
N PHE A 241 -12.54 8.09 9.74
CA PHE A 241 -11.12 7.92 9.48
C PHE A 241 -10.28 8.84 10.36
N VAL A 242 -10.62 10.12 10.43
CA VAL A 242 -9.93 11.12 11.28
C VAL A 242 -10.02 10.73 12.77
N ILE A 243 -11.21 10.29 13.23
CA ILE A 243 -11.40 9.83 14.61
C ILE A 243 -10.53 8.59 14.89
N CYS A 244 -10.52 7.61 13.98
CA CYS A 244 -9.70 6.41 14.13
C CYS A 244 -8.22 6.74 14.22
N VAL A 245 -7.73 7.62 13.34
CA VAL A 245 -6.34 8.11 13.37
C VAL A 245 -6.05 8.87 14.66
N ALA A 246 -6.93 9.77 15.08
CA ALA A 246 -6.77 10.54 16.33
C ALA A 246 -6.73 9.64 17.58
N VAL A 247 -7.56 8.60 17.63
CA VAL A 247 -7.57 7.61 18.72
C VAL A 247 -6.26 6.82 18.72
N ILE A 248 -5.83 6.30 17.58
CA ILE A 248 -4.56 5.59 17.44
C ILE A 248 -3.42 6.50 17.92
N MET A 249 -3.39 7.74 17.45
CA MET A 249 -2.38 8.72 17.84
C MET A 249 -2.41 9.05 19.33
N GLY A 250 -3.62 9.26 19.90
CA GLY A 250 -3.79 9.52 21.33
C GLY A 250 -3.22 8.38 22.20
N PHE A 251 -3.43 7.11 21.83
CA PHE A 251 -2.84 5.98 22.51
C PHE A 251 -1.30 5.97 22.44
N TYR A 252 -0.72 6.46 21.34
CA TYR A 252 0.73 6.48 21.14
C TYR A 252 1.39 7.66 21.85
N THR A 253 0.82 8.85 21.81
CA THR A 253 1.35 10.00 22.55
C THR A 253 1.37 9.78 24.06
N LEU A 254 0.42 9.01 24.59
CA LEU A 254 0.39 8.61 26.01
C LEU A 254 1.45 7.57 26.37
N LYS A 255 1.94 6.77 25.42
CA LYS A 255 2.95 5.73 25.65
C LYS A 255 4.35 6.06 25.14
N ALA A 256 4.49 6.99 24.22
CA ALA A 256 5.77 7.33 23.60
C ALA A 256 6.48 8.43 24.39
N LYS A 257 7.69 8.13 24.88
CA LYS A 257 8.68 9.20 25.13
C LYS A 257 8.91 9.94 23.81
N PRO A 258 9.00 11.28 23.81
CA PRO A 258 9.19 12.01 22.57
C PRO A 258 10.47 11.53 21.88
N VAL A 259 10.32 10.90 20.73
CA VAL A 259 11.44 10.64 19.82
C VAL A 259 11.71 11.97 19.14
N SER A 260 12.88 12.56 19.41
CA SER A 260 13.30 13.79 18.74
C SER A 260 13.38 13.51 17.24
N TYR A 261 12.57 14.23 16.47
CA TYR A 261 12.65 14.20 15.01
C TYR A 261 13.97 14.82 14.56
N THR A 262 14.92 14.00 14.16
CA THR A 262 16.19 14.43 13.54
C THR A 262 16.07 14.68 12.04
N HIS A 263 14.89 14.53 11.46
CA HIS A 263 14.67 14.63 10.01
C HIS A 263 14.41 16.03 9.45
N LEU A 264 14.47 17.09 10.27
CA LEU A 264 14.25 18.47 9.80
C LEU A 264 15.52 19.30 9.59
N THR A 265 16.67 18.73 9.82
CA THR A 265 17.93 19.39 9.47
C THR A 265 18.63 18.59 8.38
N LEU A 266 18.38 18.95 7.12
CA LEU A 266 19.36 18.76 6.06
C LEU A 266 20.66 19.39 6.54
N PRO A 267 21.76 18.67 6.66
CA PRO A 267 23.06 19.31 6.89
C PRO A 267 23.42 20.06 5.62
N THR A 268 23.14 21.35 5.60
CA THR A 268 23.62 22.28 4.56
C THR A 268 25.11 22.61 4.72
N SER A 269 25.84 21.86 5.56
CA SER A 269 27.21 22.17 5.90
C SER A 269 28.28 21.41 5.08
N ASP A 270 27.90 20.48 4.20
CA ASP A 270 28.88 19.68 3.45
C ASP A 270 29.00 20.07 1.96
N LEU A 271 28.60 21.32 1.62
CA LEU A 271 28.90 21.92 0.32
C LEU A 271 29.85 23.11 0.50
N VAL A 272 31.10 22.83 0.95
CA VAL A 272 32.25 23.71 0.72
C VAL A 272 33.45 22.84 0.29
#